data_0bc07edc920655db3ef7c8346435f1d0
#
_entry.id   0bc07edc920655db3ef7c8346435f1d0
#
_cell.length_a   1.000
_cell.length_b   1.000
_cell.length_c   1.000
_cell.angle_alpha   90.00
_cell.angle_beta   90.00
_cell.angle_gamma   90.00
#
_symmetry.space_group_name_H-M   'P 1'
#
loop_
_entity.id
_entity.type
_entity.pdbx_description
1 polymer ?
#
loop_
_entity_poly.entity_id
_entity_poly.type
_entity_poly.pdbx_seq_one_letter_code
_entity_poly.pdbx_strand_id
1 'polypeptide(L)'
;MLIETERDLILIENKNKYLTHASFSGSEPNILKDFVLSYVFSQKQLLKHERNLRTFKQIIFTKDQRVVNYDGQNIVKISVSTNNWFNIMINPSAIILPIIKNLRFGVEDDESDSDFVKANKYLDELNSIIDELEKNNSLDMPVILNQTVFLPLELLIDKSNDDEFIEILKQLVAVKMNTDNVMNVYDYCKYLIGVKTSAIN
;
A
#
# COMPACT_ATOMS: atom_id res chain seq x y z
N MET A 1 11.69 2.66 1.60
CA MET A 1 12.39 2.74 2.92
C MET A 1 11.98 1.56 3.77
N LEU A 2 12.87 1.08 4.64
CA LEU A 2 12.55 0.02 5.61
C LEU A 2 13.04 0.46 7.00
N ILE A 3 12.15 0.33 7.99
CA ILE A 3 12.44 0.54 9.40
C ILE A 3 12.31 -0.81 10.08
N GLU A 4 13.29 -1.16 10.89
CA GLU A 4 13.36 -2.42 11.64
C GLU A 4 13.26 -2.13 13.13
N THR A 5 12.38 -2.87 13.80
CA THR A 5 12.24 -2.90 15.26
C THR A 5 12.32 -4.34 15.73
N GLU A 6 12.32 -4.59 17.02
CA GLU A 6 12.32 -5.95 17.57
C GLU A 6 11.10 -6.78 17.12
N ARG A 7 9.95 -6.14 16.90
CA ARG A 7 8.67 -6.81 16.61
C ARG A 7 8.18 -6.62 15.19
N ASP A 8 8.61 -5.55 14.50
CA ASP A 8 8.01 -5.11 13.25
C ASP A 8 9.07 -4.78 12.20
N LEU A 9 8.80 -5.15 10.96
CA LEU A 9 9.45 -4.64 9.76
C LEU A 9 8.49 -3.70 9.05
N ILE A 10 8.81 -2.41 9.00
CA ILE A 10 7.94 -1.39 8.42
C ILE A 10 8.48 -1.02 7.04
N LEU A 11 7.76 -1.44 6.01
CA LEU A 11 8.05 -1.13 4.63
C LEU A 11 7.30 0.14 4.21
N ILE A 12 8.01 1.15 3.75
CA ILE A 12 7.42 2.41 3.32
C ILE A 12 7.79 2.67 1.86
N GLU A 13 6.78 2.84 1.03
CA GLU A 13 6.90 3.26 -0.35
C GLU A 13 6.29 4.65 -0.51
N ASN A 14 7.06 5.60 -1.03
CA ASN A 14 6.61 6.96 -1.31
C ASN A 14 6.47 7.15 -2.82
N LYS A 15 5.29 7.55 -3.27
CA LYS A 15 4.98 7.86 -4.67
C LYS A 15 4.49 9.30 -4.81
N ASN A 16 5.35 10.12 -5.38
CA ASN A 16 5.05 11.52 -5.68
C ASN A 16 4.62 11.69 -7.15
N LYS A 17 3.82 10.78 -7.69
CA LYS A 17 3.28 10.98 -9.02
C LYS A 17 2.06 11.91 -8.91
N TYR A 18 2.19 13.08 -9.51
CA TYR A 18 1.06 14.00 -9.69
C TYR A 18 0.12 13.48 -10.78
N LEU A 19 -1.16 13.81 -10.66
CA LEU A 19 -2.09 13.61 -11.76
C LEU A 19 -1.63 14.41 -12.98
N THR A 20 -1.73 13.79 -14.15
CA THR A 20 -1.41 14.49 -15.41
C THR A 20 -2.45 15.55 -15.71
N HIS A 21 -2.12 16.50 -16.57
CA HIS A 21 -3.06 17.54 -17.02
C HIS A 21 -4.32 16.93 -17.65
N ALA A 22 -4.17 15.83 -18.39
CA ALA A 22 -5.29 15.09 -18.97
C ALA A 22 -6.20 14.48 -17.91
N SER A 23 -5.65 14.01 -16.78
CA SER A 23 -6.44 13.51 -15.64
C SER A 23 -7.22 14.64 -14.95
N PHE A 24 -6.59 15.81 -14.77
CA PHE A 24 -7.28 16.99 -14.22
C PHE A 24 -8.43 17.50 -15.11
N SER A 25 -8.33 17.32 -16.43
CA SER A 25 -9.41 17.67 -17.37
C SER A 25 -10.55 16.63 -17.42
N GLY A 26 -10.50 15.58 -16.59
CA GLY A 26 -11.57 14.60 -16.48
C GLY A 26 -11.46 13.41 -17.43
N SER A 27 -10.31 13.21 -18.08
CA SER A 27 -10.10 12.03 -18.95
C SER A 27 -10.03 10.76 -18.10
N GLU A 28 -11.07 9.96 -18.12
CA GLU A 28 -11.19 8.72 -17.34
C GLU A 28 -10.02 7.74 -17.59
N PRO A 29 -9.58 7.44 -18.84
CA PRO A 29 -8.45 6.56 -19.07
C PRO A 29 -7.16 7.09 -18.44
N ASN A 30 -6.92 8.40 -18.48
CA ASN A 30 -5.74 9.01 -17.87
C ASN A 30 -5.80 8.99 -16.34
N ILE A 31 -6.98 9.21 -15.74
CA ILE A 31 -7.18 9.08 -14.30
C ILE A 31 -6.84 7.65 -13.84
N LEU A 32 -7.39 6.64 -14.52
CA LEU A 32 -7.11 5.23 -14.22
C LEU A 32 -5.63 4.87 -14.43
N LYS A 33 -5.02 5.35 -15.51
CA LYS A 33 -3.58 5.19 -15.77
C LYS A 33 -2.74 5.79 -14.64
N ASP A 34 -3.00 7.02 -14.24
CA ASP A 34 -2.25 7.69 -13.17
C ASP A 34 -2.46 6.99 -11.83
N PHE A 35 -3.66 6.45 -11.55
CA PHE A 35 -3.93 5.61 -10.41
C PHE A 35 -3.05 4.34 -10.43
N VAL A 36 -2.99 3.63 -11.55
CA VAL A 36 -2.17 2.42 -11.68
C VAL A 36 -0.69 2.74 -11.51
N LEU A 37 -0.20 3.79 -12.16
CA LEU A 37 1.21 4.21 -12.09
C LEU A 37 1.63 4.75 -10.71
N SER A 38 0.68 5.03 -9.82
CA SER A 38 0.93 5.45 -8.43
C SER A 38 0.59 4.36 -7.42
N TYR A 39 -0.69 4.13 -7.16
CA TYR A 39 -1.15 3.25 -6.07
C TYR A 39 -0.92 1.77 -6.35
N VAL A 40 -1.25 1.29 -7.55
CA VAL A 40 -1.00 -0.11 -7.93
C VAL A 40 0.50 -0.40 -7.98
N PHE A 41 1.29 0.54 -8.50
CA PHE A 41 2.75 0.41 -8.49
C PHE A 41 3.31 0.36 -7.06
N SER A 42 2.85 1.24 -6.16
CA SER A 42 3.27 1.24 -4.76
C SER A 42 2.92 -0.08 -4.07
N GLN A 43 1.68 -0.54 -4.24
CA GLN A 43 1.23 -1.84 -3.74
C GLN A 43 2.12 -2.98 -4.25
N LYS A 44 2.43 -2.98 -5.55
CA LYS A 44 3.32 -3.97 -6.17
C LYS A 44 4.69 -3.99 -5.51
N GLN A 45 5.31 -2.83 -5.27
CA GLN A 45 6.63 -2.75 -4.65
C GLN A 45 6.61 -3.28 -3.21
N LEU A 46 5.62 -2.89 -2.43
CA LEU A 46 5.46 -3.33 -1.05
C LEU A 46 5.25 -4.86 -0.95
N LEU A 47 4.37 -5.42 -1.79
CA LEU A 47 4.13 -6.86 -1.82
C LEU A 47 5.34 -7.65 -2.36
N LYS A 48 6.09 -7.09 -3.31
CA LYS A 48 7.35 -7.68 -3.77
C LYS A 48 8.37 -7.80 -2.64
N HIS A 49 8.50 -6.77 -1.82
CA HIS A 49 9.39 -6.81 -0.64
C HIS A 49 8.90 -7.82 0.40
N GLU A 50 7.60 -7.86 0.69
CA GLU A 50 7.02 -8.86 1.58
C GLU A 50 7.27 -10.28 1.08
N ARG A 51 6.99 -10.55 -0.21
CA ARG A 51 7.26 -11.86 -0.84
C ARG A 51 8.73 -12.25 -0.66
N ASN A 52 9.66 -11.34 -0.94
CA ASN A 52 11.09 -11.61 -0.82
C ASN A 52 11.48 -11.91 0.63
N LEU A 53 11.00 -11.15 1.60
CA LEU A 53 11.23 -11.41 3.03
C LEU A 53 10.71 -12.79 3.44
N ARG A 54 9.50 -13.16 3.03
CA ARG A 54 8.92 -14.46 3.39
C ARG A 54 9.64 -15.62 2.72
N THR A 55 10.10 -15.45 1.45
CA THR A 55 10.76 -16.50 0.66
C THR A 55 12.23 -16.66 1.03
N PHE A 56 13.00 -15.57 1.04
CA PHE A 56 14.45 -15.60 1.20
C PHE A 56 14.90 -15.33 2.65
N LYS A 57 13.95 -15.01 3.55
CA LYS A 57 14.20 -14.67 4.95
C LYS A 57 15.11 -13.45 5.15
N GLN A 58 15.39 -12.70 4.08
CA GLN A 58 16.22 -11.50 4.14
C GLN A 58 15.97 -10.55 2.96
N ILE A 59 16.31 -9.28 3.15
CA ILE A 59 16.48 -8.29 2.08
C ILE A 59 17.87 -7.69 2.18
N ILE A 60 18.57 -7.58 1.04
CA ILE A 60 19.86 -6.92 0.92
C ILE A 60 19.66 -5.60 0.18
N PHE A 61 20.00 -4.50 0.81
CA PHE A 61 19.97 -3.18 0.18
C PHE A 61 21.23 -2.96 -0.63
N THR A 62 21.07 -2.72 -1.93
CA THR A 62 22.21 -2.60 -2.86
C THR A 62 23.05 -1.36 -2.62
N LYS A 63 22.47 -0.28 -2.07
CA LYS A 63 23.15 1.01 -1.88
C LYS A 63 24.19 0.98 -0.76
N ASP A 64 23.86 0.35 0.36
CA ASP A 64 24.67 0.33 1.58
C ASP A 64 25.01 -1.10 2.04
N GLN A 65 24.64 -2.11 1.24
CA GLN A 65 24.83 -3.54 1.53
C GLN A 65 24.20 -3.98 2.86
N ARG A 66 23.28 -3.17 3.42
CA ARG A 66 22.58 -3.52 4.65
C ARG A 66 21.73 -4.74 4.43
N VAL A 67 21.86 -5.73 5.31
CA VAL A 67 21.05 -6.94 5.35
C VAL A 67 20.00 -6.77 6.44
N VAL A 68 18.74 -7.04 6.11
CA VAL A 68 17.63 -7.11 7.06
C VAL A 68 17.08 -8.52 7.03
N ASN A 69 17.12 -9.20 8.17
CA ASN A 69 16.63 -10.57 8.32
C ASN A 69 15.15 -10.58 8.71
N TYR A 70 14.45 -11.63 8.30
CA TYR A 70 13.06 -11.87 8.65
C TYR A 70 12.94 -13.14 9.48
N ASP A 71 12.74 -12.96 10.79
CA ASP A 71 12.63 -14.02 11.79
C ASP A 71 11.18 -14.17 12.31
N GLY A 72 10.20 -13.72 11.50
CA GLY A 72 8.78 -13.80 11.85
C GLY A 72 8.17 -12.51 12.41
N GLN A 73 8.87 -11.38 12.31
CA GLN A 73 8.34 -10.07 12.70
C GLN A 73 7.06 -9.73 11.91
N ASN A 74 6.22 -8.85 12.47
CA ASN A 74 5.09 -8.31 11.73
C ASN A 74 5.59 -7.45 10.57
N ILE A 75 5.01 -7.64 9.39
CA ILE A 75 5.32 -6.81 8.22
C ILE A 75 4.22 -5.75 8.09
N VAL A 76 4.58 -4.50 8.40
CA VAL A 76 3.70 -3.33 8.22
C VAL A 76 4.04 -2.68 6.89
N LYS A 77 3.05 -2.52 6.02
CA LYS A 77 3.22 -1.92 4.69
C LYS A 77 2.53 -0.57 4.65
N ILE A 78 3.26 0.47 4.28
CA ILE A 78 2.77 1.84 4.21
C ILE A 78 3.06 2.41 2.81
N SER A 79 2.02 2.84 2.12
CA SER A 79 2.10 3.59 0.87
C SER A 79 1.78 5.04 1.14
N VAL A 80 2.75 5.93 0.96
CA VAL A 80 2.56 7.38 1.13
C VAL A 80 2.37 8.06 -0.22
N SER A 81 1.38 8.94 -0.33
CA SER A 81 1.09 9.68 -1.54
C SER A 81 0.66 11.11 -1.24
N THR A 82 1.02 12.04 -2.15
CA THR A 82 0.51 13.43 -2.12
C THR A 82 -0.93 13.53 -2.62
N ASN A 83 -1.38 12.56 -3.42
CA ASN A 83 -2.75 12.50 -3.89
C ASN A 83 -3.61 11.79 -2.86
N ASN A 84 -4.72 12.39 -2.50
CA ASN A 84 -5.63 11.86 -1.51
C ASN A 84 -6.82 11.16 -2.21
N TRP A 85 -6.79 9.83 -2.21
CA TRP A 85 -7.87 8.98 -2.72
C TRP A 85 -8.50 8.26 -1.52
N PHE A 86 -9.32 8.98 -0.77
CA PHE A 86 -9.87 8.57 0.53
C PHE A 86 -10.35 7.13 0.63
N ASN A 87 -11.09 6.65 -0.38
CA ASN A 87 -11.65 5.30 -0.34
C ASN A 87 -10.61 4.19 -0.35
N ILE A 88 -9.44 4.41 -0.98
CA ILE A 88 -8.39 3.40 -1.01
C ILE A 88 -7.76 3.18 0.37
N MET A 89 -7.77 4.19 1.23
CA MET A 89 -7.20 4.09 2.58
C MET A 89 -8.05 3.22 3.50
N ILE A 90 -9.36 3.20 3.26
CA ILE A 90 -10.32 2.48 4.10
C ILE A 90 -10.48 1.04 3.63
N ASN A 91 -10.55 0.82 2.31
CA ASN A 91 -10.74 -0.51 1.74
C ASN A 91 -9.96 -0.68 0.43
N PRO A 92 -8.63 -0.90 0.50
CA PRO A 92 -7.79 -1.06 -0.68
C PRO A 92 -8.28 -2.16 -1.63
N SER A 93 -8.75 -3.29 -1.10
CA SER A 93 -9.19 -4.41 -1.93
C SER A 93 -10.42 -4.08 -2.78
N ALA A 94 -11.37 -3.30 -2.26
CA ALA A 94 -12.57 -2.92 -3.00
C ALA A 94 -12.26 -2.10 -4.26
N ILE A 95 -11.15 -1.37 -4.25
CA ILE A 95 -10.72 -0.54 -5.39
C ILE A 95 -9.71 -1.25 -6.26
N ILE A 96 -8.66 -1.82 -5.66
CA ILE A 96 -7.54 -2.40 -6.41
C ILE A 96 -7.93 -3.70 -7.09
N LEU A 97 -8.73 -4.55 -6.43
CA LEU A 97 -9.09 -5.86 -6.97
C LEU A 97 -9.86 -5.81 -8.30
N PRO A 98 -10.93 -5.00 -8.45
CA PRO A 98 -11.59 -4.83 -9.75
C PRO A 98 -10.65 -4.31 -10.84
N ILE A 99 -9.74 -3.39 -10.48
CA ILE A 99 -8.77 -2.82 -11.41
C ILE A 99 -7.79 -3.89 -11.89
N ILE A 100 -7.22 -4.69 -10.99
CA ILE A 100 -6.29 -5.76 -11.37
C ILE A 100 -6.96 -6.79 -12.29
N LYS A 101 -8.21 -7.17 -11.98
CA LYS A 101 -8.91 -8.23 -12.70
C LYS A 101 -9.47 -7.79 -14.04
N ASN A 102 -9.94 -6.55 -14.16
CA ASN A 102 -10.77 -6.13 -15.28
C ASN A 102 -10.15 -5.03 -16.14
N LEU A 103 -9.22 -4.24 -15.59
CA LEU A 103 -8.63 -3.12 -16.33
C LEU A 103 -7.46 -3.59 -17.20
N ARG A 104 -7.55 -3.30 -18.50
CA ARG A 104 -6.42 -3.31 -19.42
C ARG A 104 -6.59 -2.13 -20.38
N PHE A 105 -5.51 -1.41 -20.57
CA PHE A 105 -5.49 -0.30 -21.51
C PHE A 105 -5.22 -0.83 -22.93
N GLY A 106 -6.02 -0.39 -23.90
CA GLY A 106 -5.69 -0.56 -25.30
C GLY A 106 -4.45 0.29 -25.64
N VAL A 107 -3.50 -0.29 -26.34
CA VAL A 107 -2.27 0.39 -26.78
C VAL A 107 -2.15 0.22 -28.28
N GLU A 108 -1.97 1.33 -29.00
CA GLU A 108 -1.68 1.29 -30.43
C GLU A 108 -0.20 0.91 -30.64
N ASP A 109 0.12 0.28 -31.77
CA ASP A 109 1.45 -0.30 -32.06
C ASP A 109 2.60 0.73 -31.98
N ASP A 110 2.30 2.00 -32.23
CA ASP A 110 3.30 3.10 -32.20
C ASP A 110 3.61 3.61 -30.76
N GLU A 111 2.90 3.14 -29.74
CA GLU A 111 3.03 3.60 -28.36
C GLU A 111 3.78 2.60 -27.45
N SER A 112 4.74 1.85 -27.98
CA SER A 112 5.43 0.77 -27.24
C SER A 112 6.07 1.20 -25.92
N ASP A 113 6.41 2.48 -25.76
CA ASP A 113 6.97 3.08 -24.53
C ASP A 113 5.96 3.91 -23.74
N SER A 114 4.68 3.82 -24.06
CA SER A 114 3.64 4.62 -23.42
C SER A 114 3.47 4.27 -21.94
N ASP A 115 2.99 5.23 -21.17
CA ASP A 115 2.60 5.00 -19.77
C ASP A 115 1.46 3.97 -19.65
N PHE A 116 0.67 3.76 -20.69
CA PHE A 116 -0.37 2.73 -20.75
C PHE A 116 0.23 1.31 -20.80
N VAL A 117 1.31 1.11 -21.58
CA VAL A 117 2.07 -0.17 -21.58
C VAL A 117 2.64 -0.46 -20.20
N LYS A 118 3.26 0.54 -19.56
CA LYS A 118 3.78 0.42 -18.19
C LYS A 118 2.68 0.10 -17.19
N ALA A 119 1.51 0.73 -17.31
CA ALA A 119 0.37 0.48 -16.44
C ALA A 119 -0.11 -0.98 -16.56
N ASN A 120 -0.29 -1.50 -17.79
CA ASN A 120 -0.65 -2.90 -18.00
C ASN A 120 0.38 -3.85 -17.38
N LYS A 121 1.67 -3.59 -17.60
CA LYS A 121 2.75 -4.38 -17.00
C LYS A 121 2.67 -4.40 -15.46
N TYR A 122 2.36 -3.27 -14.82
CA TYR A 122 2.25 -3.20 -13.36
C TYR A 122 1.05 -3.97 -12.81
N LEU A 123 -0.06 -3.97 -13.56
CA LEU A 123 -1.24 -4.79 -13.23
C LEU A 123 -0.91 -6.29 -13.27
N ASP A 124 -0.23 -6.74 -14.34
CA ASP A 124 0.15 -8.14 -14.50
C ASP A 124 1.16 -8.59 -13.42
N GLU A 125 2.18 -7.76 -13.17
CA GLU A 125 3.18 -8.04 -12.13
C GLU A 125 2.57 -8.09 -10.73
N LEU A 126 1.63 -7.18 -10.40
CA LEU A 126 0.95 -7.20 -9.12
C LEU A 126 0.10 -8.45 -8.96
N ASN A 127 -0.66 -8.82 -9.99
CA ASN A 127 -1.48 -10.04 -9.95
C ASN A 127 -0.60 -11.29 -9.71
N SER A 128 0.52 -11.41 -10.43
CA SER A 128 1.46 -12.53 -10.25
C SER A 128 2.02 -12.60 -8.82
N ILE A 129 2.37 -11.46 -8.21
CA ILE A 129 2.88 -11.43 -6.83
C ILE A 129 1.79 -11.87 -5.83
N ILE A 130 0.54 -11.44 -6.05
CA ILE A 130 -0.57 -11.82 -5.19
C ILE A 130 -0.84 -13.32 -5.30
N ASP A 131 -0.87 -13.88 -6.51
CA ASP A 131 -1.05 -15.32 -6.73
C ASP A 131 0.04 -16.15 -6.01
N GLU A 132 1.28 -15.68 -6.03
CA GLU A 132 2.37 -16.32 -5.29
C GLU A 132 2.18 -16.25 -3.77
N LEU A 133 1.74 -15.10 -3.25
CA LEU A 133 1.49 -14.91 -1.82
C LEU A 133 0.29 -15.74 -1.34
N GLU A 134 -0.77 -15.83 -2.12
CA GLU A 134 -1.93 -16.70 -1.84
C GLU A 134 -1.50 -18.17 -1.70
N LYS A 135 -0.75 -18.67 -2.69
CA LYS A 135 -0.28 -20.07 -2.69
C LYS A 135 0.63 -20.40 -1.51
N ASN A 136 1.49 -19.47 -1.13
CA ASN A 136 2.52 -19.71 -0.12
C ASN A 136 2.07 -19.45 1.32
N ASN A 137 1.03 -18.64 1.53
CA ASN A 137 0.65 -18.18 2.86
C ASN A 137 -0.81 -18.50 3.23
N SER A 138 -1.57 -19.15 2.37
CA SER A 138 -3.01 -19.45 2.57
C SER A 138 -3.83 -18.18 2.90
N LEU A 139 -3.46 -17.04 2.32
CA LEU A 139 -4.15 -15.77 2.49
C LEU A 139 -4.92 -15.44 1.22
N ASP A 140 -6.17 -15.02 1.37
CA ASP A 140 -6.98 -14.57 0.25
C ASP A 140 -6.51 -13.22 -0.29
N MET A 141 -6.65 -13.00 -1.60
CA MET A 141 -6.28 -11.76 -2.29
C MET A 141 -6.83 -10.48 -1.62
N PRO A 142 -8.11 -10.40 -1.20
CA PRO A 142 -8.60 -9.23 -0.47
C PRO A 142 -7.85 -8.97 0.84
N VAL A 143 -7.49 -10.02 1.57
CA VAL A 143 -6.73 -9.90 2.82
C VAL A 143 -5.33 -9.34 2.55
N ILE A 144 -4.63 -9.87 1.54
CA ILE A 144 -3.29 -9.41 1.13
C ILE A 144 -3.31 -7.91 0.79
N LEU A 145 -4.30 -7.46 0.00
CA LEU A 145 -4.44 -6.07 -0.41
C LEU A 145 -4.77 -5.15 0.78
N ASN A 146 -5.63 -5.60 1.69
CA ASN A 146 -6.06 -4.81 2.84
C ASN A 146 -5.00 -4.69 3.94
N GLN A 147 -3.90 -5.42 3.87
CA GLN A 147 -2.78 -5.30 4.81
C GLN A 147 -1.85 -4.11 4.50
N THR A 148 -2.10 -3.35 3.45
CA THR A 148 -1.34 -2.13 3.15
C THR A 148 -2.11 -0.90 3.63
N VAL A 149 -1.44 -0.05 4.39
CA VAL A 149 -1.97 1.25 4.81
C VAL A 149 -1.60 2.28 3.75
N PHE A 150 -2.58 2.88 3.12
CA PHE A 150 -2.39 4.00 2.20
C PHE A 150 -2.56 5.30 2.99
N LEU A 151 -1.50 6.09 3.11
CA LEU A 151 -1.50 7.34 3.87
C LEU A 151 -1.36 8.54 2.95
N PRO A 152 -2.19 9.57 3.10
CA PRO A 152 -1.88 10.88 2.55
C PRO A 152 -0.67 11.47 3.27
N LEU A 153 0.18 12.16 2.53
CA LEU A 153 1.36 12.81 3.10
C LEU A 153 1.00 13.78 4.22
N GLU A 154 -0.13 14.48 4.09
CA GLU A 154 -0.67 15.40 5.10
C GLU A 154 -0.88 14.71 6.46
N LEU A 155 -1.51 13.52 6.46
CA LEU A 155 -1.71 12.74 7.67
C LEU A 155 -0.38 12.29 8.27
N LEU A 156 0.57 11.86 7.44
CA LEU A 156 1.89 11.48 7.90
C LEU A 156 2.60 12.63 8.59
N ILE A 157 2.57 13.84 8.01
CA ILE A 157 3.20 15.04 8.60
C ILE A 157 2.51 15.43 9.92
N ASP A 158 1.19 15.40 9.95
CA ASP A 158 0.41 15.80 11.13
C ASP A 158 0.57 14.84 12.32
N LYS A 159 0.64 13.54 12.04
CA LYS A 159 0.59 12.48 13.07
C LYS A 159 1.91 11.74 13.31
N SER A 160 2.98 12.02 12.56
CA SER A 160 4.26 11.28 12.69
C SER A 160 4.93 11.42 14.06
N ASN A 161 4.62 12.46 14.82
CA ASN A 161 5.13 12.71 16.17
C ASN A 161 4.26 12.08 17.28
N ASP A 162 3.18 11.39 16.92
CA ASP A 162 2.35 10.67 17.88
C ASP A 162 3.09 9.41 18.33
N ASP A 163 3.31 9.25 19.63
CA ASP A 163 4.04 8.10 20.21
C ASP A 163 3.39 6.75 19.86
N GLU A 164 2.06 6.76 19.64
CA GLU A 164 1.31 5.57 19.28
C GLU A 164 1.14 5.38 17.76
N PHE A 165 1.77 6.23 16.93
CA PHE A 165 1.54 6.27 15.48
C PHE A 165 1.60 4.90 14.81
N ILE A 166 2.64 4.10 15.07
CA ILE A 166 2.80 2.78 14.46
C ILE A 166 1.72 1.81 14.92
N GLU A 167 1.33 1.83 16.20
CA GLU A 167 0.26 0.99 16.72
C GLU A 167 -1.10 1.37 16.12
N ILE A 168 -1.34 2.67 15.92
CA ILE A 168 -2.54 3.17 15.23
C ILE A 168 -2.57 2.67 13.79
N LEU A 169 -1.44 2.70 13.06
CA LEU A 169 -1.37 2.19 11.69
C LEU A 169 -1.68 0.68 11.60
N LYS A 170 -1.24 -0.11 12.58
CA LYS A 170 -1.61 -1.52 12.68
C LYS A 170 -3.11 -1.72 12.90
N GLN A 171 -3.74 -0.87 13.73
CA GLN A 171 -5.19 -0.93 13.93
C GLN A 171 -5.97 -0.53 12.68
N LEU A 172 -5.46 0.42 11.86
CA LEU A 172 -6.09 0.80 10.59
C LEU A 172 -6.27 -0.39 9.63
N VAL A 173 -5.35 -1.35 9.65
CA VAL A 173 -5.45 -2.58 8.85
C VAL A 173 -6.63 -3.44 9.31
N ALA A 174 -6.91 -3.48 10.61
CA ALA A 174 -7.95 -4.32 11.20
C ALA A 174 -9.34 -3.67 11.19
N VAL A 175 -9.39 -2.33 11.22
CA VAL A 175 -10.64 -1.57 11.31
C VAL A 175 -11.23 -1.35 9.92
N LYS A 176 -12.47 -1.77 9.73
CA LYS A 176 -13.26 -1.50 8.52
C LYS A 176 -14.39 -0.55 8.90
N MET A 177 -14.22 0.71 8.56
CA MET A 177 -15.23 1.74 8.80
C MET A 177 -15.83 2.20 7.47
N ASN A 178 -17.12 2.44 7.47
CA ASN A 178 -17.81 3.07 6.34
C ASN A 178 -17.77 4.61 6.52
N THR A 179 -16.64 5.21 6.22
CA THR A 179 -16.42 6.65 6.30
C THR A 179 -15.50 7.12 5.16
N ASP A 180 -15.72 8.33 4.70
CA ASP A 180 -14.88 8.99 3.68
C ASP A 180 -13.73 9.81 4.30
N ASN A 181 -13.70 9.91 5.63
CA ASN A 181 -12.73 10.72 6.35
C ASN A 181 -11.73 9.84 7.10
N VAL A 182 -10.51 9.73 6.56
CA VAL A 182 -9.43 8.95 7.15
C VAL A 182 -9.00 9.45 8.54
N MET A 183 -9.12 10.76 8.80
CA MET A 183 -8.80 11.32 10.12
C MET A 183 -9.73 10.73 11.19
N ASN A 184 -11.02 10.57 10.90
CA ASN A 184 -11.95 9.94 11.82
C ASN A 184 -11.56 8.49 12.11
N VAL A 185 -11.07 7.75 11.10
CA VAL A 185 -10.60 6.37 11.29
C VAL A 185 -9.34 6.36 12.15
N TYR A 186 -8.41 7.27 11.93
CA TYR A 186 -7.20 7.42 12.73
C TYR A 186 -7.52 7.70 14.19
N ASP A 187 -8.35 8.69 14.46
CA ASP A 187 -8.75 9.10 15.81
C ASP A 187 -9.53 7.98 16.53
N TYR A 188 -10.36 7.23 15.80
CA TYR A 188 -11.05 6.06 16.33
C TYR A 188 -10.06 4.94 16.72
N CYS A 189 -9.08 4.65 15.89
CA CYS A 189 -8.04 3.66 16.20
C CYS A 189 -7.23 4.08 17.44
N LYS A 190 -6.90 5.36 17.55
CA LYS A 190 -6.23 5.93 18.73
C LYS A 190 -7.07 5.75 20.00
N TYR A 191 -8.37 6.05 19.92
CA TYR A 191 -9.30 5.81 21.03
C TYR A 191 -9.34 4.34 21.46
N LEU A 192 -9.37 3.39 20.51
CA LEU A 192 -9.38 1.96 20.80
C LEU A 192 -8.11 1.50 21.55
N ILE A 193 -6.95 2.05 21.22
CA ILE A 193 -5.69 1.76 21.92
C ILE A 193 -5.77 2.27 23.36
N GLY A 194 -6.21 3.51 23.57
CA GLY A 194 -6.36 4.09 24.89
C GLY A 194 -7.31 3.31 25.80
N VAL A 195 -8.44 2.83 25.27
CA VAL A 195 -9.39 2.00 26.01
C VAL A 195 -8.77 0.65 26.41
N LYS A 196 -8.02 0.00 25.52
CA LYS A 196 -7.34 -1.28 25.83
C LYS A 196 -6.31 -1.10 26.94
N THR A 197 -5.53 -0.03 26.91
CA THR A 197 -4.52 0.26 27.92
C THR A 197 -5.15 0.53 29.29
N SER A 198 -6.28 1.22 29.33
CA SER A 198 -7.02 1.53 30.58
C SER A 198 -7.69 0.31 31.20
N ALA A 199 -8.00 -0.72 30.40
CA ALA A 199 -8.65 -1.95 30.89
C ALA A 199 -7.67 -2.99 31.48
N ILE A 200 -6.36 -2.77 31.31
CA ILE A 200 -5.30 -3.67 31.81
C ILE A 200 -4.69 -3.17 33.13
N ASN A 201 -4.92 -1.90 33.47
CA ASN A 201 -4.50 -1.29 34.74
C ASN A 201 -5.63 -1.29 35.75
#